data_0bec071b6f1ae741f074808cfc8df7f5
#
_entry.id   0bec071b6f1ae741f074808cfc8df7f5
#
_cell.length_a   1.000
_cell.length_b   1.000
_cell.length_c   1.000
_cell.angle_alpha   90.00
_cell.angle_beta   90.00
_cell.angle_gamma   90.00
#
_symmetry.space_group_name_H-M   'P 1'
#
loop_
_entity.id
_entity.type
_entity.pdbx_description
1 polymer ?
#
loop_
_entity_poly.entity_id
_entity_poly.type
_entity_poly.pdbx_seq_one_letter_code
_entity_poly.pdbx_strand_id
1 'polypeptide(L)'
;MKTKLIALLIISIIFNSEIISQNIFSKNTKNKIIDPIELKTKNCEIYKGLFTMYQSKKDGKSYIEIDSTHLNKEFIYFSYIENGVTDAGAVKGSYRGSKIIKINKFYDKIDFTIENTSFYFDDDSPLKKAENTNINTPIIISETIIATSGDKKRFLLNADNMFLNESFQQIKYSYPGAYKGFKLGNLSKNKTRYDKIRNYPENTDIVVNYFYESKYPSKRGGGAITDSRNVSVLVQHSLVKMPDDNFRSRKDDSRVGFFTTKSNDMTSVDQVNYRDFINKWRLEKKDTT
;
A
#
# COMPACT_ATOMS: atom_id res chain seq x y z
N MET A 1 -13.95 72.51 -42.76
CA MET A 1 -14.08 72.17 -41.32
C MET A 1 -14.77 70.79 -41.06
N LYS A 2 -15.76 70.41 -41.86
CA LYS A 2 -16.48 69.09 -41.62
C LYS A 2 -15.61 67.81 -41.78
N THR A 3 -14.68 67.81 -42.74
CA THR A 3 -13.79 66.68 -43.03
C THR A 3 -12.75 66.39 -41.91
N LYS A 4 -12.24 67.44 -41.21
CA LYS A 4 -11.30 67.26 -40.08
C LYS A 4 -11.98 66.73 -38.83
N LEU A 5 -13.28 67.02 -38.63
CA LEU A 5 -14.05 66.55 -37.50
C LEU A 5 -14.36 65.04 -37.59
N ILE A 6 -14.64 64.56 -38.85
CA ILE A 6 -14.90 63.13 -39.11
C ILE A 6 -13.63 62.28 -38.90
N ALA A 7 -12.46 62.78 -39.31
CA ALA A 7 -11.19 62.10 -39.10
C ALA A 7 -10.83 61.97 -37.62
N LEU A 8 -11.11 63.01 -36.81
CA LEU A 8 -10.88 62.94 -35.37
C LEU A 8 -11.83 61.93 -34.63
N LEU A 9 -13.06 61.82 -35.12
CA LEU A 9 -14.04 60.87 -34.58
C LEU A 9 -13.67 59.41 -34.91
N ILE A 10 -13.18 59.10 -36.08
CA ILE A 10 -12.70 57.80 -36.53
C ILE A 10 -11.46 57.37 -35.72
N ILE A 11 -10.50 58.30 -35.50
CA ILE A 11 -9.31 58.02 -34.69
C ILE A 11 -9.68 57.71 -33.24
N SER A 12 -10.68 58.39 -32.64
CA SER A 12 -11.13 58.10 -31.26
C SER A 12 -11.84 56.76 -31.13
N ILE A 13 -12.53 56.29 -32.20
CA ILE A 13 -13.18 54.96 -32.21
C ILE A 13 -12.13 53.84 -32.32
N ILE A 14 -11.08 54.03 -33.11
CA ILE A 14 -9.99 53.05 -33.25
C ILE A 14 -9.21 52.93 -31.95
N PHE A 15 -8.87 54.04 -31.26
CA PHE A 15 -8.20 54.01 -29.97
C PHE A 15 -9.03 53.34 -28.84
N ASN A 16 -10.37 53.55 -28.85
CA ASN A 16 -11.23 52.86 -27.87
C ASN A 16 -11.39 51.38 -28.17
N SER A 17 -11.33 50.94 -29.43
CA SER A 17 -11.39 49.52 -29.79
C SER A 17 -10.13 48.74 -29.34
N GLU A 18 -8.95 49.36 -29.41
CA GLU A 18 -7.71 48.76 -28.93
C GLU A 18 -7.67 48.65 -27.40
N ILE A 19 -8.17 49.63 -26.65
CA ILE A 19 -8.25 49.61 -25.19
C ILE A 19 -9.28 48.55 -24.73
N ILE A 20 -10.38 48.38 -25.43
CA ILE A 20 -11.39 47.33 -25.14
C ILE A 20 -10.82 45.97 -25.48
N SER A 21 -10.09 45.81 -26.58
CA SER A 21 -9.42 44.58 -26.97
C SER A 21 -8.37 44.15 -25.93
N GLN A 22 -7.52 45.08 -25.45
CA GLN A 22 -6.52 44.77 -24.43
C GLN A 22 -7.14 44.41 -23.07
N ASN A 23 -8.27 45.01 -22.68
CA ASN A 23 -8.98 44.66 -21.43
C ASN A 23 -9.75 43.33 -21.51
N ILE A 24 -10.14 42.89 -22.70
CA ILE A 24 -10.76 41.58 -22.91
C ILE A 24 -9.70 40.45 -22.89
N PHE A 25 -8.50 40.73 -23.43
CA PHE A 25 -7.40 39.75 -23.40
C PHE A 25 -6.66 39.68 -22.06
N SER A 26 -6.78 40.66 -21.17
CA SER A 26 -6.11 40.65 -19.86
C SER A 26 -6.90 39.97 -18.75
N LYS A 27 -8.12 39.48 -18.98
CA LYS A 27 -8.80 38.50 -18.12
C LYS A 27 -8.40 37.07 -18.48
N ASN A 28 -7.11 36.83 -18.69
CA ASN A 28 -6.57 35.49 -18.45
C ASN A 28 -6.63 35.19 -16.93
N THR A 29 -7.81 34.89 -16.46
CA THR A 29 -7.91 33.98 -15.31
C THR A 29 -7.10 32.76 -15.71
N LYS A 30 -5.88 32.62 -15.16
CA LYS A 30 -5.20 31.34 -15.10
C LYS A 30 -6.21 30.38 -14.52
N ASN A 31 -6.96 29.68 -15.37
CA ASN A 31 -7.71 28.51 -14.92
C ASN A 31 -6.66 27.61 -14.32
N LYS A 32 -6.52 27.65 -13.01
CA LYS A 32 -5.68 26.74 -12.25
C LYS A 32 -6.22 25.36 -12.58
N ILE A 33 -5.53 24.65 -13.49
CA ILE A 33 -5.88 23.27 -13.80
C ILE A 33 -5.77 22.53 -12.48
N ILE A 34 -6.91 22.19 -11.91
CA ILE A 34 -6.97 21.44 -10.64
C ILE A 34 -6.43 20.06 -10.93
N ASP A 35 -5.48 19.62 -10.13
CA ASP A 35 -4.92 18.27 -10.23
C ASP A 35 -6.06 17.24 -10.12
N PRO A 36 -6.14 16.25 -11.03
CA PRO A 36 -7.21 15.23 -11.01
C PRO A 36 -7.30 14.47 -9.69
N ILE A 37 -6.17 14.25 -8.99
CA ILE A 37 -6.16 13.63 -7.67
C ILE A 37 -6.80 14.58 -6.64
N GLU A 38 -6.42 15.87 -6.64
CA GLU A 38 -7.02 16.87 -5.74
C GLU A 38 -8.53 16.99 -5.95
N LEU A 39 -8.98 16.94 -7.22
CA LEU A 39 -10.41 16.96 -7.54
C LEU A 39 -11.14 15.75 -6.96
N LYS A 40 -10.55 14.55 -7.09
CA LYS A 40 -11.14 13.30 -6.60
C LYS A 40 -11.15 13.21 -5.09
N THR A 41 -10.15 13.81 -4.41
CA THR A 41 -9.96 13.73 -2.96
C THR A 41 -10.37 15.00 -2.20
N LYS A 42 -11.05 15.94 -2.87
CA LYS A 42 -11.42 17.26 -2.32
C LYS A 42 -12.13 17.20 -0.95
N ASN A 43 -12.98 16.19 -0.74
CA ASN A 43 -13.76 16.02 0.49
C ASN A 43 -13.21 14.92 1.41
N CYS A 44 -11.92 14.60 1.27
CA CYS A 44 -11.27 13.58 2.08
C CYS A 44 -10.47 14.21 3.22
N GLU A 45 -10.32 13.46 4.29
CA GLU A 45 -9.25 13.63 5.25
C GLU A 45 -7.96 13.07 4.65
N ILE A 46 -6.84 13.73 4.90
CA ILE A 46 -5.55 13.40 4.26
C ILE A 46 -4.57 12.95 5.33
N TYR A 47 -4.04 11.75 5.19
CA TYR A 47 -3.00 11.18 6.03
C TYR A 47 -1.70 11.11 5.22
N LYS A 48 -0.81 12.09 5.41
CA LYS A 48 0.48 12.16 4.70
C LYS A 48 1.52 11.25 5.35
N GLY A 49 2.30 10.54 4.55
CA GLY A 49 3.38 9.65 5.02
C GLY A 49 4.00 8.89 3.86
N LEU A 50 4.48 7.66 4.11
CA LEU A 50 5.09 6.83 3.08
C LEU A 50 4.17 6.66 1.86
N PHE A 51 2.91 6.28 2.09
CA PHE A 51 1.86 6.29 1.10
C PHE A 51 0.76 7.24 1.56
N THR A 52 0.54 8.34 0.85
CA THR A 52 -0.53 9.26 1.23
C THR A 52 -1.89 8.56 1.12
N MET A 53 -2.63 8.56 2.23
CA MET A 53 -3.97 8.01 2.29
C MET A 53 -5.01 9.13 2.34
N TYR A 54 -6.14 8.90 1.72
CA TYR A 54 -7.28 9.80 1.71
C TYR A 54 -8.52 9.05 2.18
N GLN A 55 -9.27 9.61 3.12
CA GLN A 55 -10.54 9.02 3.57
C GLN A 55 -11.68 10.01 3.39
N SER A 56 -12.68 9.63 2.63
CA SER A 56 -13.86 10.42 2.35
C SER A 56 -14.65 10.70 3.64
N LYS A 57 -14.90 11.98 3.92
CA LYS A 57 -15.70 12.43 5.07
C LYS A 57 -17.20 12.11 4.93
N LYS A 58 -17.63 11.76 3.70
CA LYS A 58 -19.03 11.48 3.40
C LYS A 58 -19.41 10.02 3.68
N ASP A 59 -18.59 9.08 3.25
CA ASP A 59 -18.95 7.66 3.21
C ASP A 59 -17.82 6.74 3.73
N GLY A 60 -16.68 7.31 4.18
CA GLY A 60 -15.55 6.56 4.73
C GLY A 60 -14.71 5.81 3.69
N LYS A 61 -15.02 5.90 2.39
CA LYS A 61 -14.20 5.30 1.33
C LYS A 61 -12.79 5.84 1.38
N SER A 62 -11.83 4.95 1.20
CA SER A 62 -10.43 5.32 1.29
C SER A 62 -9.70 5.11 -0.03
N TYR A 63 -8.72 5.97 -0.26
CA TYR A 63 -7.84 5.91 -1.41
C TYR A 63 -6.40 5.94 -0.95
N ILE A 64 -5.52 5.36 -1.74
CA ILE A 64 -4.08 5.38 -1.53
C ILE A 64 -3.39 5.99 -2.75
N GLU A 65 -2.43 6.87 -2.52
CA GLU A 65 -1.62 7.48 -3.55
C GLU A 65 -0.26 6.78 -3.62
N ILE A 66 0.09 6.33 -4.82
CA ILE A 66 1.39 5.75 -5.13
C ILE A 66 2.18 6.76 -5.95
N ASP A 67 3.32 7.19 -5.44
CA ASP A 67 4.25 8.04 -6.20
C ASP A 67 5.08 7.20 -7.18
N SER A 68 5.50 7.77 -8.29
CA SER A 68 6.35 7.13 -9.28
C SER A 68 7.71 6.67 -8.72
N THR A 69 8.18 7.31 -7.66
CA THR A 69 9.40 6.89 -6.94
C THR A 69 9.23 5.58 -6.19
N HIS A 70 8.01 5.15 -5.92
CA HIS A 70 7.70 3.87 -5.29
C HIS A 70 7.64 2.71 -6.31
N LEU A 71 7.57 3.01 -7.61
CA LEU A 71 7.50 1.99 -8.64
C LEU A 71 8.82 1.23 -8.77
N ASN A 72 8.71 -0.08 -8.97
CA ASN A 72 9.84 -1.02 -9.01
C ASN A 72 10.66 -1.06 -7.72
N LYS A 73 10.09 -0.59 -6.59
CA LYS A 73 10.69 -0.63 -5.27
C LYS A 73 10.05 -1.67 -4.39
N GLU A 74 10.84 -2.20 -3.47
CA GLU A 74 10.45 -3.17 -2.48
C GLU A 74 10.06 -2.48 -1.16
N PHE A 75 9.08 -3.06 -0.49
CA PHE A 75 8.56 -2.62 0.80
C PHE A 75 8.35 -3.83 1.70
N ILE A 76 8.57 -3.64 2.98
CA ILE A 76 8.23 -4.66 3.97
C ILE A 76 6.75 -4.51 4.31
N TYR A 77 6.00 -5.57 4.13
CA TYR A 77 4.66 -5.69 4.67
C TYR A 77 4.66 -6.63 5.86
N PHE A 78 3.98 -6.27 6.93
CA PHE A 78 3.65 -7.19 8.02
C PHE A 78 2.28 -6.87 8.62
N SER A 79 1.73 -7.84 9.36
CA SER A 79 0.45 -7.66 10.04
C SER A 79 0.40 -8.39 11.36
N TYR A 80 -0.40 -7.85 12.27
CA TYR A 80 -0.68 -8.47 13.57
C TYR A 80 -2.11 -8.16 14.05
N ILE A 81 -2.58 -8.96 15.00
CA ILE A 81 -3.89 -8.80 15.61
C ILE A 81 -3.81 -7.70 16.68
N GLU A 82 -4.51 -6.58 16.51
CA GLU A 82 -4.66 -5.58 17.57
C GLU A 82 -5.71 -6.00 18.62
N ASN A 83 -6.77 -6.67 18.17
CA ASN A 83 -7.80 -7.23 19.04
C ASN A 83 -8.58 -8.33 18.31
N GLY A 84 -9.09 -9.29 19.05
CA GLY A 84 -9.87 -10.38 18.49
C GLY A 84 -10.32 -11.38 19.56
N VAL A 85 -10.75 -12.56 19.14
CA VAL A 85 -11.22 -13.60 20.04
C VAL A 85 -10.30 -14.82 20.01
N THR A 86 -9.83 -15.21 21.18
CA THR A 86 -8.94 -16.37 21.38
C THR A 86 -9.51 -17.67 20.82
N ASP A 87 -10.79 -17.89 20.98
CA ASP A 87 -11.48 -19.10 20.48
C ASP A 87 -11.39 -19.22 18.94
N ALA A 88 -11.26 -18.10 18.23
CA ALA A 88 -11.05 -18.07 16.79
C ALA A 88 -9.55 -18.04 16.40
N GLY A 89 -8.64 -18.16 17.36
CA GLY A 89 -7.20 -18.04 17.13
C GLY A 89 -6.73 -16.60 16.94
N ALA A 90 -7.59 -15.61 17.12
CA ALA A 90 -7.27 -14.20 16.97
C ALA A 90 -6.87 -13.59 18.33
N VAL A 91 -5.66 -13.90 18.78
CA VAL A 91 -5.11 -13.43 20.06
C VAL A 91 -4.48 -12.05 19.86
N LYS A 92 -4.78 -11.10 20.74
CA LYS A 92 -4.17 -9.76 20.72
C LYS A 92 -2.64 -9.85 20.74
N GLY A 93 -1.99 -9.11 19.86
CA GLY A 93 -0.54 -9.07 19.71
C GLY A 93 0.04 -10.19 18.86
N SER A 94 -0.77 -11.16 18.41
CA SER A 94 -0.26 -12.24 17.56
C SER A 94 0.11 -11.72 16.18
N TYR A 95 1.32 -12.03 15.79
CA TYR A 95 1.88 -11.80 14.47
C TYR A 95 1.21 -12.70 13.42
N ARG A 96 0.84 -12.14 12.28
CA ARG A 96 0.14 -12.86 11.21
C ARG A 96 1.00 -13.19 10.00
N GLY A 97 2.12 -12.51 9.85
CA GLY A 97 3.07 -12.76 8.78
C GLY A 97 3.71 -11.49 8.24
N SER A 98 4.82 -11.67 7.53
CA SER A 98 5.49 -10.62 6.76
C SER A 98 5.79 -11.09 5.34
N LYS A 99 5.95 -10.14 4.45
CA LYS A 99 6.25 -10.34 3.03
C LYS A 99 7.09 -9.18 2.54
N ILE A 100 7.95 -9.43 1.58
CA ILE A 100 8.53 -8.36 0.77
C ILE A 100 7.58 -8.16 -0.41
N ILE A 101 7.05 -6.94 -0.54
CA ILE A 101 6.17 -6.58 -1.66
C ILE A 101 6.91 -5.62 -2.57
N LYS A 102 6.73 -5.82 -3.88
CA LYS A 102 7.19 -4.88 -4.89
C LYS A 102 6.00 -4.25 -5.60
N ILE A 103 6.10 -2.96 -5.87
CA ILE A 103 5.03 -2.19 -6.53
C ILE A 103 5.43 -1.97 -7.98
N ASN A 104 4.60 -2.45 -8.90
CA ASN A 104 4.85 -2.33 -10.33
C ASN A 104 3.68 -1.65 -11.03
N LYS A 105 3.97 -0.91 -12.11
CA LYS A 105 2.92 -0.33 -12.95
C LYS A 105 2.78 -1.15 -14.22
N PHE A 106 1.55 -1.59 -14.50
CA PHE A 106 1.20 -2.29 -15.73
C PHE A 106 0.04 -1.56 -16.42
N TYR A 107 0.34 -0.81 -17.47
CA TYR A 107 -0.61 0.08 -18.18
C TYR A 107 -1.38 1.00 -17.23
N ASP A 108 -2.68 0.79 -17.06
CA ASP A 108 -3.59 1.55 -16.20
C ASP A 108 -3.76 0.95 -14.81
N LYS A 109 -2.91 -0.01 -14.43
CA LYS A 109 -2.96 -0.70 -13.15
C LYS A 109 -1.67 -0.56 -12.36
N ILE A 110 -1.81 -0.68 -11.06
CA ILE A 110 -0.69 -0.87 -10.13
C ILE A 110 -0.83 -2.27 -9.53
N ASP A 111 0.22 -3.05 -9.68
CA ASP A 111 0.33 -4.42 -9.18
C ASP A 111 1.22 -4.45 -7.93
N PHE A 112 0.78 -5.20 -6.94
CA PHE A 112 1.56 -5.53 -5.74
C PHE A 112 1.94 -7.00 -5.84
N THR A 113 3.23 -7.27 -5.98
CA THR A 113 3.79 -8.62 -6.09
C THR A 113 4.49 -9.01 -4.81
N ILE A 114 4.57 -10.31 -4.51
CA ILE A 114 5.38 -10.83 -3.40
C ILE A 114 6.70 -11.30 -3.97
N GLU A 115 7.80 -10.77 -3.45
CA GLU A 115 9.14 -11.22 -3.81
C GLU A 115 9.49 -12.53 -3.08
N ASN A 116 10.15 -13.44 -3.79
CA ASN A 116 10.58 -14.72 -3.22
C ASN A 116 11.93 -14.55 -2.54
N THR A 117 11.94 -14.67 -1.21
CA THR A 117 13.16 -14.56 -0.38
C THR A 117 13.82 -15.90 -0.06
N SER A 118 13.29 -17.01 -0.58
CA SER A 118 13.81 -18.37 -0.34
C SER A 118 15.05 -18.70 -1.16
N PHE A 119 15.37 -17.88 -2.16
CA PHE A 119 16.51 -18.10 -3.05
C PHE A 119 17.38 -16.84 -3.09
N TYR A 120 18.69 -17.05 -3.08
CA TYR A 120 19.68 -16.01 -3.23
C TYR A 120 20.51 -16.27 -4.50
N PHE A 121 20.65 -15.27 -5.33
CA PHE A 121 21.49 -15.27 -6.51
C PHE A 121 22.49 -14.12 -6.37
N ASP A 122 23.77 -14.45 -6.40
CA ASP A 122 24.83 -13.44 -6.40
C ASP A 122 24.77 -12.63 -7.70
N ASP A 123 24.83 -11.29 -7.60
CA ASP A 123 24.71 -10.41 -8.75
C ASP A 123 25.83 -10.61 -9.78
N ASP A 124 27.02 -11.05 -9.33
CA ASP A 124 28.17 -11.34 -10.18
C ASP A 124 28.12 -12.76 -10.78
N SER A 125 27.15 -13.60 -10.36
CA SER A 125 27.04 -14.96 -10.87
C SER A 125 26.32 -15.01 -12.23
N PRO A 126 26.81 -15.79 -13.19
CA PRO A 126 26.08 -16.06 -14.44
C PRO A 126 24.68 -16.63 -14.24
N LEU A 127 24.44 -17.30 -13.10
CA LEU A 127 23.13 -17.88 -12.74
C LEU A 127 22.11 -16.80 -12.34
N LYS A 128 22.51 -15.57 -12.06
CA LYS A 128 21.61 -14.44 -11.84
C LYS A 128 20.59 -14.26 -12.97
N LYS A 129 20.97 -14.58 -14.20
CA LYS A 129 20.06 -14.53 -15.36
C LYS A 129 18.88 -15.50 -15.26
N ALA A 130 19.02 -16.54 -14.43
CA ALA A 130 18.00 -17.56 -14.21
C ALA A 130 17.15 -17.32 -12.95
N GLU A 131 17.35 -16.21 -12.23
CA GLU A 131 16.71 -15.94 -10.93
C GLU A 131 15.17 -16.02 -10.94
N ASN A 132 14.58 -15.71 -12.10
CA ASN A 132 13.11 -15.77 -12.27
C ASN A 132 12.64 -17.08 -12.91
N THR A 133 13.55 -18.02 -13.19
CA THR A 133 13.19 -19.29 -13.84
C THR A 133 12.63 -20.27 -12.82
N ASN A 134 11.39 -20.71 -13.02
CA ASN A 134 10.67 -21.60 -12.10
C ASN A 134 10.44 -21.04 -10.68
N ILE A 135 10.64 -19.74 -10.48
CA ILE A 135 10.33 -19.04 -9.23
C ILE A 135 9.10 -18.19 -9.46
N ASN A 136 8.04 -18.45 -8.70
CA ASN A 136 6.79 -17.71 -8.81
C ASN A 136 6.85 -16.40 -8.04
N THR A 137 6.49 -15.29 -8.71
CA THR A 137 6.30 -13.97 -8.10
C THR A 137 4.81 -13.61 -8.22
N PRO A 138 3.99 -13.96 -7.22
CA PRO A 138 2.54 -13.80 -7.33
C PRO A 138 2.13 -12.34 -7.24
N ILE A 139 1.19 -11.93 -8.10
CA ILE A 139 0.46 -10.67 -7.97
C ILE A 139 -0.66 -10.91 -6.95
N ILE A 140 -0.60 -10.23 -5.79
CA ILE A 140 -1.61 -10.35 -4.74
C ILE A 140 -2.71 -9.30 -4.86
N ILE A 141 -2.40 -8.16 -5.47
CA ILE A 141 -3.33 -7.06 -5.72
C ILE A 141 -2.99 -6.45 -7.07
N SER A 142 -4.01 -6.17 -7.87
CA SER A 142 -3.92 -5.44 -9.13
C SER A 142 -5.06 -4.43 -9.17
N GLU A 143 -4.75 -3.15 -8.88
CA GLU A 143 -5.75 -2.09 -8.80
C GLU A 143 -5.66 -1.12 -9.97
N THR A 144 -6.82 -0.77 -10.51
CA THR A 144 -6.93 0.22 -11.57
C THR A 144 -6.67 1.63 -11.04
N ILE A 145 -5.88 2.41 -11.76
CA ILE A 145 -5.60 3.81 -11.46
C ILE A 145 -6.88 4.63 -11.71
N ILE A 146 -7.44 5.23 -10.66
CA ILE A 146 -8.67 6.05 -10.75
C ILE A 146 -8.39 7.52 -11.08
N ALA A 147 -7.21 8.01 -10.77
CA ALA A 147 -6.75 9.35 -11.15
C ALA A 147 -5.22 9.37 -11.23
N THR A 148 -4.70 10.16 -12.14
CA THR A 148 -3.27 10.42 -12.28
C THR A 148 -3.05 11.92 -12.13
N SER A 149 -2.03 12.33 -11.37
CA SER A 149 -1.66 13.74 -11.22
C SER A 149 -1.31 14.41 -12.56
N GLY A 150 -1.43 15.72 -12.62
CA GLY A 150 -1.14 16.48 -13.83
C GLY A 150 0.29 16.30 -14.36
N ASP A 151 1.26 16.06 -13.48
CA ASP A 151 2.66 15.75 -13.81
C ASP A 151 2.91 14.26 -14.10
N LYS A 152 1.87 13.41 -14.04
CA LYS A 152 1.90 11.96 -14.26
C LYS A 152 2.81 11.17 -13.31
N LYS A 153 3.15 11.74 -12.16
CA LYS A 153 4.04 11.11 -11.17
C LYS A 153 3.31 10.43 -10.02
N ARG A 154 2.02 10.73 -9.81
CA ARG A 154 1.24 10.18 -8.70
C ARG A 154 0.01 9.48 -9.23
N PHE A 155 -0.31 8.34 -8.65
CA PHE A 155 -1.39 7.45 -9.07
C PHE A 155 -2.31 7.18 -7.88
N LEU A 156 -3.58 7.48 -8.02
CA LEU A 156 -4.59 7.26 -7.00
C LEU A 156 -5.30 5.92 -7.24
N LEU A 157 -5.37 5.08 -6.20
CA LEU A 157 -6.01 3.76 -6.22
C LEU A 157 -7.14 3.70 -5.20
N ASN A 158 -8.03 2.73 -5.36
CA ASN A 158 -9.05 2.41 -4.37
C ASN A 158 -8.45 1.53 -3.25
N ALA A 159 -8.25 2.11 -2.07
CA ALA A 159 -7.72 1.39 -0.93
C ALA A 159 -8.71 0.37 -0.33
N ASP A 160 -10.02 0.58 -0.49
CA ASP A 160 -11.03 -0.36 0.03
C ASP A 160 -10.89 -1.74 -0.60
N ASN A 161 -10.61 -1.80 -1.91
CA ASN A 161 -10.37 -3.05 -2.63
C ASN A 161 -9.09 -3.76 -2.18
N MET A 162 -8.17 -3.04 -1.56
CA MET A 162 -6.88 -3.56 -1.11
C MET A 162 -6.94 -4.05 0.35
N PHE A 163 -7.59 -3.28 1.23
CA PHE A 163 -7.53 -3.50 2.68
C PHE A 163 -8.82 -4.02 3.30
N LEU A 164 -10.01 -3.77 2.72
CA LEU A 164 -11.28 -4.27 3.27
C LEU A 164 -11.60 -5.71 2.84
N ASN A 165 -10.58 -6.40 2.37
CA ASN A 165 -10.60 -7.83 2.07
C ASN A 165 -9.31 -8.48 2.62
N GLU A 166 -9.13 -9.76 2.41
CA GLU A 166 -7.96 -10.50 2.90
C GLU A 166 -6.83 -10.60 1.85
N SER A 167 -6.74 -9.69 0.88
CA SER A 167 -5.77 -9.76 -0.22
C SER A 167 -4.32 -9.64 0.25
N PHE A 168 -4.02 -8.72 1.15
CA PHE A 168 -2.68 -8.61 1.72
C PHE A 168 -2.33 -9.76 2.65
N GLN A 169 -3.28 -10.19 3.49
CA GLN A 169 -3.08 -11.23 4.47
C GLN A 169 -4.39 -11.94 4.78
N GLN A 170 -4.36 -13.26 4.70
CA GLN A 170 -5.47 -14.08 5.15
C GLN A 170 -5.58 -14.01 6.68
N ILE A 171 -6.71 -13.52 7.17
CA ILE A 171 -6.99 -13.39 8.60
C ILE A 171 -7.72 -14.61 9.11
N LYS A 172 -8.73 -15.07 8.38
CA LYS A 172 -9.42 -16.31 8.65
C LYS A 172 -8.48 -17.49 8.41
N TYR A 173 -8.25 -18.29 9.46
CA TYR A 173 -7.43 -19.49 9.33
C TYR A 173 -8.04 -20.51 8.37
N SER A 174 -7.19 -21.21 7.65
CA SER A 174 -7.58 -22.44 6.97
C SER A 174 -7.62 -23.54 8.02
N TYR A 175 -8.82 -23.98 8.40
CA TYR A 175 -8.99 -25.01 9.40
C TYR A 175 -8.83 -26.40 8.78
N PRO A 176 -8.00 -27.29 9.37
CA PRO A 176 -7.98 -28.69 8.97
C PRO A 176 -9.38 -29.33 9.08
N GLY A 177 -9.69 -30.29 8.23
CA GLY A 177 -11.02 -30.92 8.22
C GLY A 177 -11.47 -31.49 9.58
N ALA A 178 -10.52 -31.98 10.39
CA ALA A 178 -10.78 -32.49 11.75
C ALA A 178 -10.91 -31.41 12.84
N TYR A 179 -10.73 -30.12 12.50
CA TYR A 179 -10.79 -29.06 13.51
C TYR A 179 -12.21 -28.92 14.10
N LYS A 180 -12.30 -29.15 15.41
CA LYS A 180 -13.57 -29.13 16.16
C LYS A 180 -13.79 -27.83 16.96
N GLY A 181 -12.86 -26.86 16.87
CA GLY A 181 -12.95 -25.57 17.55
C GLY A 181 -13.93 -24.60 16.91
N PHE A 182 -14.02 -23.40 17.47
CA PHE A 182 -14.78 -22.31 16.89
C PHE A 182 -14.15 -21.87 15.55
N LYS A 183 -14.99 -21.63 14.55
CA LYS A 183 -14.55 -21.19 13.22
C LYS A 183 -15.18 -19.84 12.89
N LEU A 184 -14.38 -18.90 12.39
CA LEU A 184 -14.88 -17.65 11.82
C LEU A 184 -15.78 -17.95 10.61
N GLY A 185 -16.84 -17.17 10.47
CA GLY A 185 -17.75 -17.21 9.35
C GLY A 185 -17.12 -16.72 8.04
N ASN A 186 -17.93 -16.18 7.15
CA ASN A 186 -17.47 -15.52 5.92
C ASN A 186 -17.23 -14.03 6.17
N LEU A 187 -16.26 -13.47 5.48
CA LEU A 187 -15.98 -12.03 5.55
C LEU A 187 -17.20 -11.24 5.07
N SER A 188 -17.70 -10.35 5.93
CA SER A 188 -18.78 -9.43 5.62
C SER A 188 -18.21 -8.12 5.09
N LYS A 189 -18.21 -7.94 3.77
CA LYS A 189 -17.69 -6.74 3.12
C LYS A 189 -18.41 -5.46 3.59
N ASN A 190 -19.70 -5.55 3.85
CA ASN A 190 -20.52 -4.39 4.26
C ASN A 190 -20.25 -3.93 5.70
N LYS A 191 -19.72 -4.81 6.56
CA LYS A 191 -19.43 -4.50 7.97
C LYS A 191 -17.94 -4.21 8.19
N THR A 192 -17.07 -4.78 7.35
CA THR A 192 -15.62 -4.55 7.43
C THR A 192 -15.28 -3.10 7.11
N ARG A 193 -14.48 -2.47 7.98
CA ARG A 193 -14.22 -1.03 7.90
C ARG A 193 -12.87 -0.67 8.51
N TYR A 194 -12.35 0.47 8.12
CA TYR A 194 -11.19 1.07 8.78
C TYR A 194 -11.53 1.45 10.21
N ASP A 195 -10.59 1.20 11.11
CA ASP A 195 -10.62 1.67 12.50
C ASP A 195 -9.69 2.88 12.65
N LYS A 196 -8.46 2.77 12.14
CA LYS A 196 -7.46 3.83 12.20
C LYS A 196 -6.56 3.82 10.97
N ILE A 197 -6.09 5.00 10.60
CA ILE A 197 -5.01 5.20 9.64
C ILE A 197 -3.95 6.04 10.34
N ARG A 198 -2.72 5.52 10.44
CA ARG A 198 -1.56 6.20 10.97
C ARG A 198 -0.49 6.22 9.90
N ASN A 199 0.04 7.38 9.60
CA ASN A 199 0.96 7.53 8.48
C ASN A 199 2.19 8.33 8.89
N TYR A 200 3.36 7.81 8.57
CA TYR A 200 4.66 8.35 8.93
C TYR A 200 5.56 8.37 7.68
N PRO A 201 6.68 9.13 7.70
CA PRO A 201 7.54 9.23 6.52
C PRO A 201 8.07 7.90 5.96
N GLU A 202 8.25 6.90 6.82
CA GLU A 202 8.83 5.61 6.44
C GLU A 202 7.88 4.40 6.62
N ASN A 203 6.66 4.65 7.13
CA ASN A 203 5.66 3.60 7.24
C ASN A 203 4.23 4.14 7.18
N THR A 204 3.33 3.27 6.70
CA THR A 204 1.88 3.47 6.67
C THR A 204 1.23 2.32 7.42
N ASP A 205 0.53 2.63 8.52
CA ASP A 205 -0.20 1.67 9.34
C ASP A 205 -1.70 1.84 9.14
N ILE A 206 -2.36 0.77 8.75
CA ILE A 206 -3.79 0.74 8.47
C ILE A 206 -4.43 -0.32 9.37
N VAL A 207 -5.31 0.11 10.25
CA VAL A 207 -6.05 -0.78 11.15
C VAL A 207 -7.43 -1.00 10.58
N VAL A 208 -7.76 -2.26 10.34
CA VAL A 208 -9.04 -2.70 9.77
C VAL A 208 -9.76 -3.60 10.76
N ASN A 209 -11.03 -3.32 10.97
CA ASN A 209 -11.92 -4.19 11.73
C ASN A 209 -12.64 -5.11 10.75
N TYR A 210 -12.18 -6.36 10.68
CA TYR A 210 -12.75 -7.40 9.83
C TYR A 210 -13.93 -8.06 10.54
N PHE A 211 -15.09 -8.09 9.89
CA PHE A 211 -16.29 -8.72 10.41
C PHE A 211 -16.58 -10.02 9.68
N TYR A 212 -16.78 -11.09 10.45
CA TYR A 212 -17.10 -12.42 9.94
C TYR A 212 -18.50 -12.84 10.37
N GLU A 213 -19.27 -13.33 9.42
CA GLU A 213 -20.66 -13.73 9.61
C GLU A 213 -20.86 -15.21 9.31
N SER A 214 -21.57 -15.90 10.19
CA SER A 214 -22.02 -17.27 9.96
C SER A 214 -23.47 -17.41 10.36
N LYS A 215 -24.32 -17.72 9.39
CA LYS A 215 -25.75 -17.97 9.67
C LYS A 215 -25.93 -19.14 10.63
N TYR A 216 -25.08 -20.16 10.51
CA TYR A 216 -25.11 -21.39 11.32
C TYR A 216 -23.71 -21.70 11.85
N PRO A 217 -23.30 -21.06 12.95
CA PRO A 217 -21.98 -21.31 13.53
C PRO A 217 -21.88 -22.74 14.06
N SER A 218 -20.76 -23.38 13.80
CA SER A 218 -20.52 -24.78 14.21
C SER A 218 -20.45 -24.96 15.74
N LYS A 219 -20.12 -23.89 16.45
CA LYS A 219 -20.06 -23.81 17.91
C LYS A 219 -20.44 -22.42 18.38
N ARG A 220 -20.91 -22.32 19.62
CA ARG A 220 -21.25 -21.02 20.23
C ARG A 220 -20.02 -20.22 20.64
N GLY A 221 -18.86 -20.85 20.76
CA GLY A 221 -17.65 -20.23 21.31
C GLY A 221 -17.70 -20.14 22.84
N GLY A 222 -16.62 -19.63 23.44
CA GLY A 222 -16.53 -19.37 24.88
C GLY A 222 -17.15 -18.02 25.27
N GLY A 223 -17.02 -17.64 26.53
CA GLY A 223 -17.60 -16.40 27.08
C GLY A 223 -17.11 -15.10 26.45
N ALA A 224 -16.00 -15.12 25.71
CA ALA A 224 -15.51 -13.97 24.98
C ALA A 224 -16.27 -13.69 23.67
N ILE A 225 -17.12 -14.61 23.21
CA ILE A 225 -17.92 -14.47 21.98
C ILE A 225 -19.38 -14.22 22.36
N THR A 226 -19.81 -12.97 22.28
CA THR A 226 -21.17 -12.56 22.62
C THR A 226 -22.21 -13.13 21.63
N ASP A 227 -21.90 -13.11 20.33
CA ASP A 227 -22.72 -13.73 19.29
C ASP A 227 -21.84 -14.44 18.27
N SER A 228 -21.88 -15.76 18.29
CA SER A 228 -21.08 -16.60 17.40
C SER A 228 -21.40 -16.48 15.92
N ARG A 229 -22.52 -15.83 15.58
CA ARG A 229 -22.88 -15.53 14.20
C ARG A 229 -22.15 -14.29 13.66
N ASN A 230 -21.67 -13.42 14.55
CA ASN A 230 -21.06 -12.14 14.22
C ASN A 230 -19.79 -11.95 15.06
N VAL A 231 -18.63 -12.12 14.46
CA VAL A 231 -17.34 -11.99 15.14
C VAL A 231 -16.46 -11.02 14.40
N SER A 232 -15.79 -10.13 15.12
CA SER A 232 -14.82 -9.19 14.53
C SER A 232 -13.41 -9.45 14.99
N VAL A 233 -12.46 -9.12 14.12
CA VAL A 233 -11.02 -9.19 14.35
C VAL A 233 -10.40 -7.88 13.88
N LEU A 234 -9.71 -7.20 14.79
CA LEU A 234 -9.03 -5.95 14.52
C LEU A 234 -7.57 -6.25 14.15
N VAL A 235 -7.19 -5.89 12.94
CA VAL A 235 -5.87 -6.21 12.37
C VAL A 235 -5.18 -4.94 11.93
N GLN A 236 -3.93 -4.77 12.32
CA GLN A 236 -3.04 -3.78 11.75
C GLN A 236 -2.26 -4.37 10.57
N HIS A 237 -2.28 -3.63 9.46
CA HIS A 237 -1.44 -3.80 8.29
C HIS A 237 -0.41 -2.70 8.28
N SER A 238 0.86 -3.05 8.18
CA SER A 238 1.96 -2.09 8.12
C SER A 238 2.73 -2.26 6.82
N LEU A 239 2.87 -1.17 6.10
CA LEU A 239 3.73 -1.03 4.93
C LEU A 239 4.91 -0.17 5.34
N VAL A 240 6.13 -0.70 5.24
CA VAL A 240 7.35 -0.05 5.72
C VAL A 240 8.33 0.07 4.56
N LYS A 241 8.95 1.22 4.44
CA LYS A 241 10.01 1.45 3.47
C LYS A 241 11.15 0.46 3.70
N MET A 242 11.62 -0.17 2.62
CA MET A 242 12.81 -1.01 2.70
C MET A 242 14.00 -0.15 3.13
N PRO A 243 14.73 -0.52 4.18
CA PRO A 243 15.94 0.20 4.57
C PRO A 243 17.02 0.06 3.51
N ASP A 244 17.94 1.04 3.44
CA ASP A 244 19.09 0.98 2.55
C ASP A 244 19.97 -0.24 2.89
N ASP A 245 20.51 -0.90 1.88
CA ASP A 245 21.24 -2.18 2.01
C ASP A 245 22.71 -1.99 2.38
N ASN A 246 22.97 -1.17 3.41
CA ASN A 246 24.31 -0.99 3.99
C ASN A 246 24.54 -1.87 5.22
N PHE A 247 23.52 -2.63 5.65
CA PHE A 247 23.60 -3.44 6.84
C PHE A 247 24.22 -4.80 6.54
N ARG A 248 25.45 -5.02 7.00
CA ARG A 248 26.17 -6.26 6.78
C ARG A 248 25.45 -7.46 7.39
N SER A 249 24.96 -8.36 6.54
CA SER A 249 24.39 -9.65 6.97
C SER A 249 25.48 -10.51 7.62
N ARG A 250 25.09 -11.39 8.55
CA ARG A 250 25.99 -12.35 9.20
C ARG A 250 25.44 -13.75 8.99
N LYS A 251 26.31 -14.65 8.57
CA LYS A 251 26.00 -16.08 8.49
C LYS A 251 26.00 -16.72 9.87
N ASP A 252 25.24 -17.79 9.99
CA ASP A 252 25.19 -18.62 11.20
C ASP A 252 26.53 -19.29 11.48
N ASP A 253 26.73 -19.63 12.75
CA ASP A 253 27.84 -20.41 13.24
C ASP A 253 27.27 -21.56 14.08
N SER A 254 27.50 -22.79 13.65
CA SER A 254 26.94 -24.00 14.29
C SER A 254 27.33 -24.17 15.76
N ARG A 255 28.33 -23.44 16.24
CA ARG A 255 28.77 -23.43 17.65
C ARG A 255 27.91 -22.57 18.55
N VAL A 256 27.06 -21.70 17.97
CA VAL A 256 26.23 -20.73 18.70
C VAL A 256 24.82 -20.81 18.15
N GLY A 257 23.85 -21.10 19.01
CA GLY A 257 22.43 -21.14 18.62
C GLY A 257 21.87 -19.74 18.39
N PHE A 258 21.59 -19.40 17.14
CA PHE A 258 20.89 -18.18 16.74
C PHE A 258 19.56 -18.53 16.11
N PHE A 259 18.59 -17.59 16.19
CA PHE A 259 17.45 -17.63 15.30
C PHE A 259 17.90 -17.19 13.90
N THR A 260 17.62 -18.01 12.91
CA THR A 260 18.09 -17.77 11.53
C THR A 260 16.94 -17.72 10.54
N THR A 261 17.19 -17.03 9.43
CA THR A 261 16.38 -17.10 8.21
C THR A 261 17.18 -17.84 7.17
N LYS A 262 16.59 -18.88 6.58
CA LYS A 262 17.22 -19.71 5.55
C LYS A 262 16.97 -19.19 4.16
N SER A 263 17.99 -19.22 3.31
CA SER A 263 17.88 -18.95 1.89
C SER A 263 18.73 -19.95 1.11
N ASN A 264 18.22 -20.48 0.02
CA ASN A 264 18.97 -21.34 -0.87
C ASN A 264 19.95 -20.52 -1.67
N ASP A 265 21.23 -20.84 -1.58
CA ASP A 265 22.27 -20.16 -2.34
C ASP A 265 22.38 -20.78 -3.73
N MET A 266 22.02 -20.00 -4.73
CA MET A 266 22.04 -20.40 -6.15
C MET A 266 23.25 -19.80 -6.90
N THR A 267 24.31 -19.43 -6.19
CA THR A 267 25.51 -18.82 -6.79
C THR A 267 26.33 -19.82 -7.60
N SER A 268 26.26 -21.13 -7.26
CA SER A 268 27.02 -22.22 -7.89
C SER A 268 26.09 -23.18 -8.61
N VAL A 269 26.60 -23.79 -9.68
CA VAL A 269 25.91 -24.88 -10.43
C VAL A 269 25.88 -26.18 -9.62
N ASP A 270 26.80 -26.31 -8.67
CA ASP A 270 26.90 -27.46 -7.79
C ASP A 270 25.74 -27.45 -6.76
N GLN A 271 25.79 -28.36 -5.84
CA GLN A 271 24.76 -28.58 -4.85
C GLN A 271 24.27 -27.27 -4.22
N VAL A 272 22.95 -27.05 -4.20
CA VAL A 272 22.31 -25.91 -3.53
C VAL A 272 22.64 -25.94 -2.03
N ASN A 273 23.39 -24.97 -1.57
CA ASN A 273 23.73 -24.81 -0.17
C ASN A 273 22.80 -23.80 0.50
N TYR A 274 22.21 -24.19 1.65
CA TYR A 274 21.49 -23.24 2.47
C TYR A 274 22.44 -22.23 3.08
N ARG A 275 22.06 -20.95 2.98
CA ARG A 275 22.67 -19.88 3.78
C ARG A 275 21.74 -19.57 4.93
N ASP A 276 22.21 -19.80 6.13
CA ASP A 276 21.52 -19.43 7.34
C ASP A 276 21.98 -18.03 7.75
N PHE A 277 21.09 -17.05 7.65
CA PHE A 277 21.37 -15.68 8.07
C PHE A 277 20.86 -15.45 9.47
N ILE A 278 21.71 -14.94 10.35
CA ILE A 278 21.36 -14.64 11.74
C ILE A 278 20.35 -13.50 11.77
N ASN A 279 19.22 -13.70 12.47
CA ASN A 279 18.29 -12.66 12.78
C ASN A 279 18.87 -11.77 13.88
N LYS A 280 19.11 -10.52 13.57
CA LYS A 280 19.67 -9.53 14.50
C LYS A 280 19.02 -8.17 14.35
N TRP A 281 19.01 -7.41 15.43
CA TRP A 281 18.54 -6.03 15.39
C TRP A 281 19.46 -5.17 14.52
N ARG A 282 18.89 -4.29 13.71
CA ARG A 282 19.63 -3.28 12.97
C ARG A 282 19.97 -2.12 13.93
N LEU A 283 21.04 -2.31 14.68
CA LEU A 283 21.57 -1.29 15.58
C LEU A 283 22.68 -0.52 14.87
N GLU A 284 22.32 0.58 14.24
CA GLU A 284 23.25 1.50 13.58
C GLU A 284 23.31 2.81 14.35
N LYS A 285 24.52 3.38 14.43
CA LYS A 285 24.68 4.69 15.04
C LYS A 285 24.02 5.73 14.15
N LYS A 286 23.06 6.48 14.69
CA LYS A 286 22.28 7.45 13.92
C LYS A 286 23.12 8.66 13.53
N ASP A 287 24.02 9.09 14.40
CA ASP A 287 24.91 10.21 14.19
C ASP A 287 26.36 9.77 14.29
N THR A 288 27.19 10.22 13.36
CA THR A 288 28.63 9.92 13.27
C THR A 288 29.49 10.99 13.94
N THR A 289 28.90 11.93 14.70
CA THR A 289 29.58 12.96 15.48
C THR A 289 29.95 12.48 16.86
#